data_e7b954c913cf313f16470e7c6dc69043
#
_entry.id   e7b954c913cf313f16470e7c6dc69043
#
_cell.length_a   1.000
_cell.length_b   1.000
_cell.length_c   1.000
_cell.angle_alpha   90.00
_cell.angle_beta   90.00
_cell.angle_gamma   90.00
#
_symmetry.space_group_name_H-M   'P 1'
#
loop_
_entity.id
_entity.type
_entity.pdbx_description
1 polymer ?
#
loop_
_entity_poly.entity_id
_entity_poly.type
_entity_poly.pdbx_seq_one_letter_code
_entity_poly.pdbx_strand_id
1 'polypeptide(L)'
;MSLLRRLNPSIVPVSPAERMRASVGALVGIMLTGLLSRMALGDSDALPLLIAPMGASAVLLFAAPSSPLAQPWSILGGNLVSAVIGVTCALAIADPVIAAGSAIALSIALMLLLNCLHPPSGAVALTAVVGGASIHELGYWFVLSPVGLNTILLLVSAYAFNNATGRRYPHVAPPATQNSHGTVDATPSHRIGVVPDDLRAVLEQYDEVVNISLEDLDALLHQAQIRAYERRSGEITCAEVMSRDVLTVTPETSLKAAWEVLVRAKIKALPVVAPDRQLVGIVTQTDFMRMSVLNQKGGLKLATRAGGLVRRPGVPRTVSDIMTRRVQSALPETMIAKLVPPMADMGLHHMPVVDHDNHVVGIITQSDLIAALFQNGRTGMATFASGYAEAG
;
A
#
# COMPACT_ATOMS: atom_id res chain seq x y z
N MET A 1 19.62 0.29 31.72
CA MET A 1 19.77 -0.41 30.42
C MET A 1 21.25 -0.41 30.06
N SER A 2 21.86 -1.58 29.79
CA SER A 2 23.30 -1.69 29.53
C SER A 2 23.70 -0.99 28.24
N LEU A 3 24.90 -0.39 28.23
CA LEU A 3 25.48 0.29 27.06
C LEU A 3 25.43 -0.58 25.78
N LEU A 4 25.59 -1.89 25.92
CA LEU A 4 25.51 -2.88 24.85
C LEU A 4 24.13 -2.94 24.17
N ARG A 5 23.03 -2.67 24.87
CA ARG A 5 21.69 -2.60 24.25
C ARG A 5 21.48 -1.36 23.39
N ARG A 6 22.24 -0.27 23.65
CA ARG A 6 22.20 0.95 22.82
C ARG A 6 23.00 0.81 21.53
N LEU A 7 23.98 -0.11 21.51
CA LEU A 7 24.81 -0.38 20.33
C LEU A 7 24.16 -1.36 19.33
N ASN A 8 23.10 -2.08 19.74
CA ASN A 8 22.41 -3.03 18.86
C ASN A 8 21.10 -2.41 18.38
N PRO A 9 20.99 -2.00 17.11
CA PRO A 9 19.76 -1.45 16.58
C PRO A 9 18.66 -2.51 16.55
N SER A 10 17.47 -2.17 17.03
CA SER A 10 16.28 -3.02 16.95
C SER A 10 15.70 -3.02 15.54
N ILE A 11 16.35 -3.72 14.62
CA ILE A 11 15.83 -3.92 13.26
C ILE A 11 14.82 -5.05 13.28
N VAL A 12 13.63 -4.80 12.71
CA VAL A 12 12.63 -5.86 12.52
C VAL A 12 13.20 -6.91 11.56
N PRO A 13 13.30 -8.19 11.96
CA PRO A 13 13.90 -9.21 11.13
C PRO A 13 13.02 -9.48 9.89
N VAL A 14 13.64 -9.48 8.72
CA VAL A 14 13.01 -9.88 7.46
C VAL A 14 13.05 -11.41 7.31
N SER A 15 12.11 -11.95 6.53
CA SER A 15 12.00 -13.40 6.28
C SER A 15 13.26 -13.97 5.60
N PRO A 16 13.57 -15.27 5.78
CA PRO A 16 14.67 -15.93 5.07
C PRO A 16 14.56 -15.82 3.54
N ALA A 17 13.33 -15.89 3.00
CA ALA A 17 13.08 -15.75 1.58
C ALA A 17 13.47 -14.35 1.09
N GLU A 18 13.15 -13.30 1.84
CA GLU A 18 13.52 -11.92 1.50
C GLU A 18 15.03 -11.70 1.58
N ARG A 19 15.71 -12.28 2.56
CA ARG A 19 17.18 -12.23 2.64
C ARG A 19 17.82 -12.86 1.40
N MET A 20 17.32 -14.05 1.00
CA MET A 20 17.81 -14.72 -0.22
C MET A 20 17.54 -13.89 -1.47
N ARG A 21 16.31 -13.37 -1.62
CA ARG A 21 15.92 -12.52 -2.74
C ARG A 21 16.86 -11.31 -2.87
N ALA A 22 17.07 -10.56 -1.78
CA ALA A 22 17.92 -9.38 -1.77
C ALA A 22 19.37 -9.71 -2.14
N SER A 23 19.94 -10.79 -1.56
CA SER A 23 21.31 -11.23 -1.84
C SER A 23 21.50 -11.66 -3.30
N VAL A 24 20.58 -12.46 -3.84
CA VAL A 24 20.61 -12.89 -5.23
C VAL A 24 20.41 -11.68 -6.16
N GLY A 25 19.51 -10.76 -5.81
CA GLY A 25 19.30 -9.54 -6.59
C GLY A 25 20.56 -8.69 -6.68
N ALA A 26 21.26 -8.46 -5.56
CA ALA A 26 22.51 -7.71 -5.53
C ALA A 26 23.60 -8.40 -6.37
N LEU A 27 23.74 -9.74 -6.25
CA LEU A 27 24.66 -10.54 -7.07
C LEU A 27 24.39 -10.35 -8.56
N VAL A 28 23.14 -10.60 -8.98
CA VAL A 28 22.73 -10.51 -10.39
C VAL A 28 22.90 -9.08 -10.90
N GLY A 29 22.46 -8.08 -10.14
CA GLY A 29 22.53 -6.68 -10.51
C GLY A 29 23.97 -6.20 -10.72
N ILE A 30 24.89 -6.51 -9.81
CA ILE A 30 26.30 -6.14 -9.93
C ILE A 30 26.98 -6.91 -11.07
N MET A 31 26.73 -8.21 -11.19
CA MET A 31 27.32 -9.00 -12.29
C MET A 31 26.87 -8.49 -13.66
N LEU A 32 25.56 -8.25 -13.85
CA LEU A 32 25.05 -7.72 -15.11
C LEU A 32 25.62 -6.32 -15.41
N THR A 33 25.68 -5.45 -14.41
CA THR A 33 26.26 -4.11 -14.56
C THR A 33 27.71 -4.23 -15.01
N GLY A 34 28.52 -5.05 -14.35
CA GLY A 34 29.94 -5.25 -14.70
C GLY A 34 30.13 -5.86 -16.09
N LEU A 35 29.38 -6.92 -16.42
CA LEU A 35 29.46 -7.59 -17.72
C LEU A 35 29.06 -6.67 -18.87
N LEU A 36 27.95 -5.94 -18.72
CA LEU A 36 27.47 -5.02 -19.75
C LEU A 36 28.38 -3.80 -19.90
N SER A 37 28.95 -3.28 -18.80
CA SER A 37 29.98 -2.24 -18.86
C SER A 37 31.22 -2.71 -19.62
N ARG A 38 31.66 -3.96 -19.37
CA ARG A 38 32.78 -4.58 -20.10
C ARG A 38 32.49 -4.74 -21.60
N MET A 39 31.27 -5.16 -21.95
CA MET A 39 30.88 -5.26 -23.35
C MET A 39 30.82 -3.89 -24.05
N ALA A 40 30.41 -2.84 -23.34
CA ALA A 40 30.28 -1.49 -23.88
C ALA A 40 31.63 -0.75 -24.03
N LEU A 41 32.55 -0.95 -23.08
CA LEU A 41 33.82 -0.22 -23.00
C LEU A 41 35.02 -1.03 -23.50
N GLY A 42 34.85 -2.34 -23.71
CA GLY A 42 35.92 -3.28 -24.04
C GLY A 42 36.77 -3.68 -22.83
N ASP A 43 37.70 -4.62 -23.05
CA ASP A 43 38.70 -5.07 -22.06
C ASP A 43 39.85 -4.08 -22.01
N SER A 44 39.70 -3.01 -21.27
CA SER A 44 40.79 -2.04 -21.04
C SER A 44 41.14 -2.04 -19.55
N ASP A 45 42.37 -2.40 -19.24
CA ASP A 45 42.93 -2.33 -17.86
C ASP A 45 42.96 -0.91 -17.31
N ALA A 46 42.82 0.10 -18.18
CA ALA A 46 42.88 1.51 -17.84
C ALA A 46 41.53 2.10 -17.39
N LEU A 47 40.38 1.44 -17.70
CA LEU A 47 39.07 1.99 -17.40
C LEU A 47 38.39 1.18 -16.28
N PRO A 48 37.92 1.84 -15.21
CA PRO A 48 37.17 1.18 -14.15
C PRO A 48 35.78 0.77 -14.69
N LEU A 49 35.63 -0.51 -15.04
CA LEU A 49 34.39 -1.10 -15.56
C LEU A 49 33.24 -1.04 -14.55
N LEU A 50 33.58 -1.11 -13.26
CA LEU A 50 32.64 -1.04 -12.14
C LEU A 50 33.26 -0.22 -11.01
N ILE A 51 32.57 0.82 -10.60
CA ILE A 51 33.02 1.64 -9.47
C ILE A 51 32.47 1.12 -8.14
N ALA A 52 33.28 1.16 -7.09
CA ALA A 52 32.94 0.62 -5.77
C ALA A 52 31.62 1.15 -5.17
N PRO A 53 31.24 2.44 -5.34
CA PRO A 53 29.96 2.96 -4.86
C PRO A 53 28.72 2.20 -5.36
N MET A 54 28.80 1.52 -6.51
CA MET A 54 27.69 0.71 -7.04
C MET A 54 27.33 -0.46 -6.14
N GLY A 55 28.26 -0.99 -5.36
CA GLY A 55 28.00 -2.01 -4.35
C GLY A 55 27.03 -1.51 -3.26
N ALA A 56 27.26 -0.30 -2.75
CA ALA A 56 26.36 0.30 -1.77
C ALA A 56 25.00 0.65 -2.37
N SER A 57 24.97 1.13 -3.62
CA SER A 57 23.71 1.35 -4.35
C SER A 57 22.93 0.05 -4.55
N ALA A 58 23.59 -1.07 -4.82
CA ALA A 58 22.96 -2.38 -4.95
C ALA A 58 22.34 -2.83 -3.62
N VAL A 59 22.97 -2.59 -2.48
CA VAL A 59 22.37 -2.88 -1.16
C VAL A 59 21.04 -2.15 -1.01
N LEU A 60 20.96 -0.87 -1.30
CA LEU A 60 19.71 -0.11 -1.22
C LEU A 60 18.67 -0.60 -2.23
N LEU A 61 19.07 -0.83 -3.48
CA LEU A 61 18.16 -1.25 -4.54
C LEU A 61 17.52 -2.64 -4.32
N PHE A 62 18.26 -3.57 -3.73
CA PHE A 62 17.79 -4.94 -3.59
C PHE A 62 17.35 -5.30 -2.17
N ALA A 63 17.91 -4.68 -1.12
CA ALA A 63 17.49 -4.93 0.25
C ALA A 63 16.44 -3.94 0.78
N ALA A 64 16.39 -2.72 0.24
CA ALA A 64 15.44 -1.69 0.65
C ALA A 64 14.83 -0.95 -0.56
N PRO A 65 14.18 -1.65 -1.52
CA PRO A 65 13.70 -1.04 -2.77
C PRO A 65 12.57 -0.01 -2.58
N SER A 66 11.89 -0.01 -1.44
CA SER A 66 10.89 1.00 -1.07
C SER A 66 11.46 2.28 -0.48
N SER A 67 12.75 2.28 -0.08
CA SER A 67 13.40 3.47 0.47
C SER A 67 13.34 4.64 -0.51
N PRO A 68 12.99 5.87 -0.07
CA PRO A 68 13.12 7.08 -0.88
C PRO A 68 14.53 7.29 -1.43
N LEU A 69 15.56 6.89 -0.67
CA LEU A 69 16.98 7.00 -1.04
C LEU A 69 17.40 5.99 -2.14
N ALA A 70 16.55 4.99 -2.42
CA ALA A 70 16.73 3.97 -3.46
C ALA A 70 15.90 4.24 -4.72
N GLN A 71 15.16 5.33 -4.79
CA GLN A 71 14.35 5.64 -5.97
C GLN A 71 15.21 6.10 -7.15
N PRO A 72 14.74 5.92 -8.40
CA PRO A 72 15.54 6.23 -9.59
C PRO A 72 16.12 7.64 -9.61
N TRP A 73 15.34 8.65 -9.18
CA TRP A 73 15.82 10.03 -9.13
C TRP A 73 16.92 10.22 -8.09
N SER A 74 16.76 9.63 -6.91
CA SER A 74 17.79 9.71 -5.86
C SER A 74 19.11 9.10 -6.32
N ILE A 75 19.07 7.93 -6.96
CA ILE A 75 20.26 7.23 -7.43
C ILE A 75 20.91 7.95 -8.63
N LEU A 76 20.12 8.26 -9.66
CA LEU A 76 20.64 8.88 -10.87
C LEU A 76 21.13 10.31 -10.58
N GLY A 77 20.27 11.14 -9.98
CA GLY A 77 20.60 12.51 -9.63
C GLY A 77 21.76 12.59 -8.65
N GLY A 78 21.70 11.79 -7.58
CA GLY A 78 22.76 11.74 -6.57
C GLY A 78 24.12 11.37 -7.15
N ASN A 79 24.20 10.30 -7.94
CA ASN A 79 25.46 9.85 -8.54
C ASN A 79 26.02 10.87 -9.54
N LEU A 80 25.19 11.44 -10.42
CA LEU A 80 25.65 12.43 -11.41
C LEU A 80 26.12 13.73 -10.74
N VAL A 81 25.32 14.25 -9.80
CA VAL A 81 25.67 15.45 -9.04
C VAL A 81 27.00 15.26 -8.29
N SER A 82 27.12 14.15 -7.58
CA SER A 82 28.34 13.84 -6.82
C SER A 82 29.54 13.62 -7.71
N ALA A 83 29.40 13.02 -8.88
CA ALA A 83 30.47 12.85 -9.84
C ALA A 83 30.95 14.21 -10.39
N VAL A 84 30.04 15.11 -10.77
CA VAL A 84 30.35 16.45 -11.25
C VAL A 84 31.13 17.24 -10.18
N ILE A 85 30.58 17.25 -8.95
CA ILE A 85 31.18 17.96 -7.83
C ILE A 85 32.57 17.38 -7.51
N GLY A 86 32.67 16.04 -7.44
CA GLY A 86 33.93 15.37 -7.16
C GLY A 86 35.02 15.70 -8.16
N VAL A 87 34.71 15.63 -9.47
CA VAL A 87 35.64 16.03 -10.55
C VAL A 87 36.02 17.52 -10.44
N THR A 88 35.02 18.38 -10.20
CA THR A 88 35.27 19.82 -10.05
C THR A 88 36.23 20.11 -8.88
N CYS A 89 36.01 19.50 -7.73
CA CYS A 89 36.89 19.65 -6.56
C CYS A 89 38.27 19.08 -6.81
N ALA A 90 38.39 17.94 -7.49
CA ALA A 90 39.68 17.35 -7.85
C ALA A 90 40.53 18.26 -8.77
N LEU A 91 39.87 18.97 -9.69
CA LEU A 91 40.52 19.90 -10.61
C LEU A 91 40.83 21.24 -9.96
N ALA A 92 40.01 21.73 -9.04
CA ALA A 92 40.13 23.07 -8.47
C ALA A 92 40.98 23.14 -7.19
N ILE A 93 41.11 22.05 -6.44
CA ILE A 93 41.71 22.00 -5.12
C ILE A 93 42.93 21.06 -5.15
N ALA A 94 44.11 21.59 -4.96
CA ALA A 94 45.35 20.83 -5.06
C ALA A 94 45.54 19.82 -3.91
N ASP A 95 45.09 20.15 -2.69
CA ASP A 95 45.20 19.25 -1.56
C ASP A 95 44.08 18.20 -1.60
N PRO A 96 44.39 16.89 -1.68
CA PRO A 96 43.40 15.85 -1.86
C PRO A 96 42.45 15.67 -0.64
N VAL A 97 42.91 16.02 0.57
CA VAL A 97 42.08 15.91 1.78
C VAL A 97 41.02 17.01 1.80
N ILE A 98 41.46 18.25 1.47
CA ILE A 98 40.56 19.40 1.36
C ILE A 98 39.59 19.20 0.19
N ALA A 99 40.08 18.71 -0.97
CA ALA A 99 39.24 18.39 -2.12
C ALA A 99 38.17 17.34 -1.77
N ALA A 100 38.54 16.26 -1.09
CA ALA A 100 37.62 15.20 -0.69
C ALA A 100 36.57 15.69 0.31
N GLY A 101 36.96 16.44 1.34
CA GLY A 101 36.04 17.04 2.30
C GLY A 101 35.04 18.00 1.64
N SER A 102 35.55 18.87 0.76
CA SER A 102 34.72 19.82 0.00
C SER A 102 33.76 19.10 -0.95
N ALA A 103 34.23 18.05 -1.65
CA ALA A 103 33.43 17.28 -2.55
C ALA A 103 32.22 16.59 -1.83
N ILE A 104 32.47 16.00 -0.66
CA ILE A 104 31.41 15.41 0.16
C ILE A 104 30.44 16.47 0.64
N ALA A 105 30.92 17.57 1.22
CA ALA A 105 30.07 18.61 1.78
C ALA A 105 29.13 19.22 0.71
N LEU A 106 29.69 19.58 -0.44
CA LEU A 106 28.95 20.16 -1.56
C LEU A 106 27.99 19.13 -2.19
N SER A 107 28.39 17.86 -2.28
CA SER A 107 27.53 16.80 -2.80
C SER A 107 26.31 16.62 -1.91
N ILE A 108 26.47 16.55 -0.58
CA ILE A 108 25.36 16.44 0.36
C ILE A 108 24.44 17.66 0.23
N ALA A 109 25.00 18.87 0.27
CA ALA A 109 24.21 20.09 0.17
C ALA A 109 23.39 20.15 -1.12
N LEU A 110 23.99 19.80 -2.26
CA LEU A 110 23.30 19.86 -3.54
C LEU A 110 22.31 18.73 -3.74
N MET A 111 22.61 17.51 -3.24
CA MET A 111 21.67 16.40 -3.25
C MET A 111 20.40 16.71 -2.41
N LEU A 112 20.56 17.34 -1.25
CA LEU A 112 19.42 17.78 -0.42
C LEU A 112 18.60 18.86 -1.13
N LEU A 113 19.25 19.84 -1.74
CA LEU A 113 18.57 20.91 -2.49
C LEU A 113 17.79 20.38 -3.69
N LEU A 114 18.31 19.37 -4.38
CA LEU A 114 17.69 18.76 -5.57
C LEU A 114 16.77 17.57 -5.25
N ASN A 115 16.54 17.27 -3.96
CA ASN A 115 15.76 16.12 -3.51
C ASN A 115 16.23 14.79 -4.13
N CYS A 116 17.54 14.60 -4.27
CA CYS A 116 18.14 13.39 -4.84
C CYS A 116 19.19 12.76 -3.90
N LEU A 117 18.93 12.83 -2.59
CA LEU A 117 19.83 12.27 -1.60
C LEU A 117 19.99 10.75 -1.80
N HIS A 118 21.23 10.33 -2.09
CA HIS A 118 21.62 8.93 -2.25
C HIS A 118 22.96 8.72 -1.54
N PRO A 119 22.98 8.12 -0.33
CA PRO A 119 24.21 8.03 0.47
C PRO A 119 25.43 7.43 -0.26
N PRO A 120 25.29 6.38 -1.10
CA PRO A 120 26.40 5.86 -1.89
C PRO A 120 27.06 6.88 -2.82
N SER A 121 26.35 7.94 -3.21
CA SER A 121 26.88 8.98 -4.10
C SER A 121 28.01 9.78 -3.46
N GLY A 122 28.05 9.85 -2.12
CA GLY A 122 29.21 10.40 -1.43
C GLY A 122 30.50 9.66 -1.77
N ALA A 123 30.45 8.34 -1.89
CA ALA A 123 31.61 7.56 -2.33
C ALA A 123 31.93 7.75 -3.82
N VAL A 124 30.96 8.15 -4.67
CA VAL A 124 31.22 8.56 -6.06
C VAL A 124 32.06 9.84 -6.08
N ALA A 125 31.70 10.86 -5.27
CA ALA A 125 32.48 12.08 -5.14
C ALA A 125 33.92 11.81 -4.65
N LEU A 126 34.07 10.93 -3.64
CA LEU A 126 35.37 10.50 -3.18
C LEU A 126 36.17 9.77 -4.26
N THR A 127 35.55 8.90 -5.02
CA THR A 127 36.20 8.18 -6.12
C THR A 127 36.75 9.16 -7.16
N ALA A 128 36.04 10.22 -7.48
CA ALA A 128 36.51 11.25 -8.40
C ALA A 128 37.75 11.98 -7.89
N VAL A 129 37.88 12.17 -6.56
CA VAL A 129 39.00 12.89 -5.94
C VAL A 129 40.22 11.98 -5.67
N VAL A 130 39.99 10.74 -5.17
CA VAL A 130 41.08 9.87 -4.71
C VAL A 130 41.29 8.62 -5.57
N GLY A 131 40.54 8.48 -6.67
CA GLY A 131 40.53 7.27 -7.51
C GLY A 131 41.79 7.04 -8.35
N GLY A 132 42.81 7.91 -8.25
CA GLY A 132 44.07 7.74 -8.93
C GLY A 132 44.08 8.24 -10.38
N ALA A 133 45.22 8.03 -11.07
CA ALA A 133 45.52 8.63 -12.39
C ALA A 133 44.42 8.25 -13.43
N SER A 134 44.01 6.99 -13.49
CA SER A 134 43.00 6.52 -14.45
C SER A 134 41.62 7.21 -14.32
N ILE A 135 41.27 7.63 -13.11
CA ILE A 135 40.03 8.41 -12.89
C ILE A 135 40.23 9.87 -13.23
N HIS A 136 41.37 10.44 -12.83
CA HIS A 136 41.71 11.86 -13.08
C HIS A 136 41.84 12.16 -14.58
N GLU A 137 42.42 11.25 -15.36
CA GLU A 137 42.53 11.37 -16.82
C GLU A 137 41.20 11.44 -17.54
N LEU A 138 40.14 10.82 -16.97
CA LEU A 138 38.78 10.89 -17.53
C LEU A 138 38.18 12.31 -17.38
N GLY A 139 38.57 13.07 -16.37
CA GLY A 139 37.96 14.36 -16.09
C GLY A 139 36.43 14.22 -16.02
N TYR A 140 35.68 15.08 -16.72
CA TYR A 140 34.20 15.03 -16.72
C TYR A 140 33.62 13.83 -17.48
N TRP A 141 34.40 13.09 -18.28
CA TRP A 141 33.95 11.82 -18.85
C TRP A 141 33.61 10.79 -17.78
N PHE A 142 34.26 10.87 -16.59
CA PHE A 142 33.92 10.05 -15.43
C PHE A 142 32.45 10.11 -15.07
N VAL A 143 31.81 11.26 -15.26
CA VAL A 143 30.38 11.46 -14.97
C VAL A 143 29.51 10.60 -15.88
N LEU A 144 29.84 10.53 -17.18
CA LEU A 144 29.09 9.75 -18.16
C LEU A 144 29.48 8.27 -18.10
N SER A 145 30.77 8.00 -18.08
CA SER A 145 31.35 6.67 -17.99
C SER A 145 32.59 6.72 -17.07
N PRO A 146 32.62 5.94 -15.99
CA PRO A 146 31.73 4.80 -15.62
C PRO A 146 30.48 5.16 -14.83
N VAL A 147 30.34 6.35 -14.21
CA VAL A 147 29.29 6.65 -13.24
C VAL A 147 27.89 6.53 -13.85
N GLY A 148 27.60 7.29 -14.89
CA GLY A 148 26.29 7.30 -15.56
C GLY A 148 25.91 5.93 -16.12
N LEU A 149 26.86 5.30 -16.83
CA LEU A 149 26.64 3.97 -17.42
C LEU A 149 26.33 2.93 -16.33
N ASN A 150 27.16 2.82 -15.28
CA ASN A 150 26.94 1.86 -14.20
C ASN A 150 25.61 2.12 -13.49
N THR A 151 25.26 3.40 -13.26
CA THR A 151 24.01 3.79 -12.61
C THR A 151 22.81 3.34 -13.41
N ILE A 152 22.78 3.59 -14.73
CA ILE A 152 21.68 3.20 -15.61
C ILE A 152 21.55 1.67 -15.67
N LEU A 153 22.66 0.96 -15.87
CA LEU A 153 22.67 -0.51 -15.95
C LEU A 153 22.18 -1.15 -14.65
N LEU A 154 22.61 -0.62 -13.51
CA LEU A 154 22.17 -1.11 -12.20
C LEU A 154 20.70 -0.82 -11.94
N LEU A 155 20.19 0.37 -12.33
CA LEU A 155 18.76 0.72 -12.23
C LEU A 155 17.90 -0.18 -13.11
N VAL A 156 18.30 -0.45 -14.36
CA VAL A 156 17.58 -1.36 -15.26
C VAL A 156 17.55 -2.77 -14.70
N SER A 157 18.70 -3.26 -14.20
CA SER A 157 18.80 -4.58 -13.56
C SER A 157 17.88 -4.68 -12.33
N ALA A 158 17.86 -3.62 -11.49
CA ALA A 158 17.00 -3.56 -10.31
C ALA A 158 15.52 -3.49 -10.70
N TYR A 159 15.16 -2.70 -11.72
CA TYR A 159 13.80 -2.65 -12.25
C TYR A 159 13.34 -4.04 -12.70
N ALA A 160 14.12 -4.73 -13.51
CA ALA A 160 13.77 -6.05 -14.02
C ALA A 160 13.66 -7.08 -12.89
N PHE A 161 14.66 -7.17 -12.03
CA PHE A 161 14.71 -8.17 -10.95
C PHE A 161 13.62 -7.96 -9.88
N ASN A 162 13.46 -6.74 -9.37
CA ASN A 162 12.49 -6.46 -8.31
C ASN A 162 11.06 -6.75 -8.80
N ASN A 163 10.68 -6.26 -9.99
CA ASN A 163 9.35 -6.51 -10.53
C ASN A 163 9.11 -8.00 -10.86
N ALA A 164 10.11 -8.72 -11.35
CA ALA A 164 10.01 -10.16 -11.60
C ALA A 164 9.87 -10.97 -10.30
N THR A 165 10.38 -10.47 -9.18
CA THR A 165 10.34 -11.13 -7.87
C THR A 165 9.23 -10.60 -6.94
N GLY A 166 8.25 -9.86 -7.49
CA GLY A 166 7.05 -9.40 -6.78
C GLY A 166 7.25 -8.14 -5.92
N ARG A 167 8.35 -7.42 -6.08
CA ARG A 167 8.58 -6.10 -5.47
C ARG A 167 8.39 -5.04 -6.52
N ARG A 168 7.40 -4.15 -6.33
CA ARG A 168 7.19 -3.03 -7.25
C ARG A 168 8.35 -2.05 -7.15
N TYR A 169 9.02 -1.81 -8.27
CA TYR A 169 10.07 -0.82 -8.39
C TYR A 169 9.94 -0.09 -9.75
N PRO A 170 9.97 1.24 -9.82
CA PRO A 170 10.05 2.18 -8.69
C PRO A 170 8.95 1.96 -7.66
N HIS A 171 9.23 2.30 -6.39
CA HIS A 171 8.24 2.14 -5.34
C HIS A 171 7.06 3.10 -5.57
N VAL A 172 5.87 2.55 -5.48
CA VAL A 172 4.62 3.31 -5.49
C VAL A 172 3.89 2.93 -4.21
N ALA A 173 3.62 3.90 -3.38
CA ALA A 173 2.82 3.70 -2.19
C ALA A 173 1.47 3.06 -2.55
N PRO A 174 0.90 2.21 -1.69
CA PRO A 174 -0.44 1.69 -1.91
C PRO A 174 -1.39 2.85 -2.22
N PRO A 175 -2.23 2.74 -3.28
CA PRO A 175 -3.18 3.79 -3.57
C PRO A 175 -4.05 4.01 -2.35
N ALA A 176 -4.22 5.26 -1.93
CA ALA A 176 -5.21 5.63 -0.93
C ALA A 176 -6.55 5.01 -1.34
N THR A 177 -7.24 4.37 -0.41
CA THR A 177 -8.51 3.69 -0.67
C THR A 177 -9.45 4.67 -1.38
N GLN A 178 -9.70 4.44 -2.67
CA GLN A 178 -10.56 5.34 -3.44
C GLN A 178 -11.97 5.27 -2.86
N ASN A 179 -12.57 6.44 -2.64
CA ASN A 179 -13.94 6.54 -2.19
C ASN A 179 -14.84 5.86 -3.22
N SER A 180 -15.61 4.85 -2.80
CA SER A 180 -16.54 4.09 -3.65
C SER A 180 -17.62 4.95 -4.30
N HIS A 181 -17.81 6.17 -3.81
CA HIS A 181 -18.82 7.14 -4.27
C HIS A 181 -18.35 8.07 -5.39
N GLY A 182 -17.08 7.96 -5.84
CA GLY A 182 -16.53 8.81 -6.90
C GLY A 182 -16.36 10.29 -6.49
N THR A 183 -16.34 10.58 -5.18
CA THR A 183 -16.05 11.91 -4.62
C THR A 183 -14.57 12.05 -4.29
N VAL A 184 -14.08 13.28 -4.24
CA VAL A 184 -12.67 13.61 -3.95
C VAL A 184 -12.35 13.51 -2.44
N ASP A 185 -13.37 13.43 -1.60
CA ASP A 185 -13.19 13.36 -0.15
C ASP A 185 -12.46 12.09 0.28
N ALA A 186 -11.65 12.20 1.32
CA ALA A 186 -11.04 11.04 1.96
C ALA A 186 -12.11 10.05 2.45
N THR A 187 -11.77 8.76 2.49
CA THR A 187 -12.68 7.74 3.04
C THR A 187 -12.99 8.00 4.52
N PRO A 188 -14.13 7.53 5.04
CA PRO A 188 -14.52 7.78 6.43
C PRO A 188 -13.45 7.40 7.45
N SER A 189 -12.72 6.31 7.25
CA SER A 189 -11.64 5.88 8.13
C SER A 189 -10.43 6.83 8.12
N HIS A 190 -10.18 7.53 7.01
CA HIS A 190 -9.09 8.50 6.86
C HIS A 190 -9.48 9.93 7.25
N ARG A 191 -10.76 10.22 7.58
CA ARG A 191 -11.20 11.52 8.07
C ARG A 191 -11.08 11.67 9.58
N ILE A 192 -10.91 10.55 10.30
CA ILE A 192 -10.91 10.51 11.77
C ILE A 192 -9.59 9.90 12.22
N GLY A 193 -8.90 10.56 13.14
CA GLY A 193 -7.62 10.13 13.66
C GLY A 193 -6.48 11.02 13.16
N VAL A 194 -5.29 10.45 13.02
CA VAL A 194 -4.11 11.16 12.48
C VAL A 194 -4.26 11.30 10.97
N VAL A 195 -4.17 12.52 10.48
CA VAL A 195 -4.20 12.81 9.04
C VAL A 195 -2.78 13.04 8.49
N PRO A 196 -2.55 12.91 7.16
CA PRO A 196 -1.22 13.09 6.57
C PRO A 196 -0.55 14.43 6.92
N ASP A 197 -1.33 15.49 7.10
CA ASP A 197 -0.80 16.80 7.48
C ASP A 197 -0.26 16.82 8.92
N ASP A 198 -0.85 16.06 9.84
CA ASP A 198 -0.31 15.90 11.20
C ASP A 198 1.04 15.19 11.16
N LEU A 199 1.16 14.15 10.33
CA LEU A 199 2.43 13.44 10.14
C LEU A 199 3.50 14.35 9.56
N ARG A 200 3.15 15.15 8.56
CA ARG A 200 4.07 16.13 7.97
C ARG A 200 4.55 17.13 9.02
N ALA A 201 3.62 17.71 9.79
CA ALA A 201 3.96 18.67 10.84
C ALA A 201 4.87 18.08 11.92
N VAL A 202 4.67 16.81 12.29
CA VAL A 202 5.55 16.11 13.23
C VAL A 202 6.92 15.86 12.61
N LEU A 203 7.00 15.39 11.35
CA LEU A 203 8.28 15.12 10.66
C LEU A 203 9.09 16.41 10.46
N GLU A 204 8.44 17.53 10.17
CA GLU A 204 9.10 18.84 10.07
C GLU A 204 9.74 19.28 11.41
N GLN A 205 9.19 18.88 12.55
CA GLN A 205 9.79 19.16 13.87
C GLN A 205 11.03 18.31 14.17
N TYR A 206 11.16 17.13 13.51
CA TYR A 206 12.34 16.28 13.70
C TYR A 206 13.59 16.85 13.01
N ASP A 207 13.42 17.66 11.95
CA ASP A 207 14.50 18.28 11.16
C ASP A 207 15.61 17.28 10.73
N GLU A 208 15.22 16.03 10.48
CA GLU A 208 16.10 14.95 10.04
C GLU A 208 15.50 14.19 8.86
N VAL A 209 16.39 13.66 7.99
CA VAL A 209 15.95 12.83 6.85
C VAL A 209 15.48 11.47 7.35
N VAL A 210 14.19 11.22 7.25
CA VAL A 210 13.59 9.93 7.59
C VAL A 210 13.57 9.02 6.36
N ASN A 211 14.08 7.80 6.51
CA ASN A 211 14.20 6.83 5.40
C ASN A 211 12.90 6.04 5.16
N ILE A 212 11.77 6.74 5.12
CA ILE A 212 10.45 6.21 4.77
C ILE A 212 9.67 7.32 4.07
N SER A 213 8.85 6.97 3.05
CA SER A 213 7.96 7.94 2.43
C SER A 213 6.82 8.34 3.36
N LEU A 214 6.28 9.55 3.19
CA LEU A 214 5.13 10.02 3.97
C LEU A 214 3.93 9.10 3.79
N GLU A 215 3.72 8.62 2.56
CA GLU A 215 2.63 7.73 2.19
C GLU A 215 2.75 6.35 2.84
N ASP A 216 3.97 5.79 2.91
CA ASP A 216 4.22 4.51 3.58
C ASP A 216 4.06 4.65 5.11
N LEU A 217 4.51 5.77 5.68
CA LEU A 217 4.34 6.05 7.09
C LEU A 217 2.86 6.19 7.45
N ASP A 218 2.08 6.90 6.64
CA ASP A 218 0.63 7.02 6.79
C ASP A 218 -0.06 5.64 6.73
N ALA A 219 0.29 4.82 5.73
CA ALA A 219 -0.24 3.47 5.59
C ALA A 219 0.10 2.57 6.79
N LEU A 220 1.32 2.64 7.30
CA LEU A 220 1.75 1.89 8.49
C LEU A 220 1.00 2.35 9.76
N LEU A 221 0.87 3.66 9.93
CA LEU A 221 0.14 4.22 11.06
C LEU A 221 -1.34 3.83 11.03
N HIS A 222 -1.97 3.93 9.86
CA HIS A 222 -3.35 3.51 9.69
C HIS A 222 -3.56 2.02 10.04
N GLN A 223 -2.68 1.14 9.56
CA GLN A 223 -2.72 -0.28 9.93
C GLN A 223 -2.49 -0.50 11.45
N ALA A 224 -1.59 0.27 12.05
CA ALA A 224 -1.34 0.20 13.48
C ALA A 224 -2.57 0.65 14.30
N GLN A 225 -3.27 1.70 13.84
CA GLN A 225 -4.51 2.19 14.45
C GLN A 225 -5.62 1.13 14.38
N ILE A 226 -5.81 0.48 13.22
CA ILE A 226 -6.77 -0.63 13.08
C ILE A 226 -6.45 -1.75 14.07
N ARG A 227 -5.19 -2.20 14.15
CA ARG A 227 -4.78 -3.23 15.12
C ARG A 227 -4.95 -2.80 16.58
N ALA A 228 -4.67 -1.53 16.88
CA ALA A 228 -4.88 -0.99 18.22
C ALA A 228 -6.37 -0.95 18.57
N TYR A 229 -7.21 -0.62 17.59
CA TYR A 229 -8.66 -0.66 17.72
C TYR A 229 -9.17 -2.08 17.94
N GLU A 230 -8.76 -3.05 17.12
CA GLU A 230 -9.07 -4.49 17.30
C GLU A 230 -8.74 -4.98 18.72
N ARG A 231 -7.58 -4.58 19.25
CA ARG A 231 -7.16 -4.99 20.60
C ARG A 231 -7.97 -4.32 21.72
N ARG A 232 -8.44 -3.08 21.52
CA ARG A 232 -9.20 -2.31 22.53
C ARG A 232 -10.69 -2.56 22.48
N SER A 233 -11.24 -2.87 21.29
CA SER A 233 -12.68 -2.99 21.07
C SER A 233 -13.30 -4.26 21.69
N GLY A 234 -12.51 -5.05 22.41
CA GLY A 234 -12.98 -6.31 22.97
C GLY A 234 -13.22 -7.37 21.89
N GLU A 235 -13.46 -8.59 22.32
CA GLU A 235 -13.62 -9.76 21.46
C GLU A 235 -15.04 -9.90 20.87
N ILE A 236 -15.72 -8.79 20.55
CA ILE A 236 -17.07 -8.89 19.95
C ILE A 236 -16.93 -9.49 18.55
N THR A 237 -17.58 -10.66 18.40
CA THR A 237 -17.58 -11.43 17.15
C THR A 237 -18.83 -11.12 16.31
N CYS A 238 -18.79 -11.50 15.04
CA CYS A 238 -19.96 -11.44 14.17
C CYS A 238 -21.13 -12.25 14.74
N ALA A 239 -20.87 -13.41 15.37
CA ALA A 239 -21.87 -14.26 15.97
C ALA A 239 -22.69 -13.59 17.10
N GLU A 240 -22.10 -12.61 17.79
CA GLU A 240 -22.75 -11.90 18.90
C GLU A 240 -23.64 -10.74 18.42
N VAL A 241 -23.37 -10.22 17.22
CA VAL A 241 -24.01 -9.01 16.70
C VAL A 241 -24.95 -9.29 15.52
N MET A 242 -24.68 -10.37 14.77
CA MET A 242 -25.43 -10.68 13.56
C MET A 242 -26.91 -10.96 13.82
N SER A 243 -27.77 -10.54 12.91
CA SER A 243 -29.13 -11.04 12.81
C SER A 243 -29.12 -12.47 12.29
N ARG A 244 -29.68 -13.41 13.04
CA ARG A 244 -29.69 -14.87 12.73
C ARG A 244 -30.85 -15.27 11.87
N ASP A 245 -32.00 -14.57 11.98
CA ASP A 245 -33.20 -14.81 11.17
C ASP A 245 -33.04 -14.09 9.82
N VAL A 246 -32.30 -14.74 8.91
CA VAL A 246 -31.94 -14.15 7.61
C VAL A 246 -32.97 -14.58 6.57
N LEU A 247 -33.66 -13.59 6.01
CA LEU A 247 -34.48 -13.82 4.82
C LEU A 247 -33.56 -13.96 3.60
N THR A 248 -33.75 -15.07 2.88
CA THR A 248 -32.95 -15.40 1.68
C THR A 248 -33.84 -15.63 0.49
N VAL A 249 -33.29 -15.55 -0.70
CA VAL A 249 -33.95 -15.92 -1.97
C VAL A 249 -33.05 -16.85 -2.78
N THR A 250 -33.63 -17.54 -3.76
CA THR A 250 -32.82 -18.35 -4.69
C THR A 250 -32.52 -17.59 -5.98
N PRO A 251 -31.58 -18.02 -6.79
CA PRO A 251 -31.26 -17.41 -8.09
C PRO A 251 -32.48 -17.36 -9.04
N GLU A 252 -33.36 -18.34 -8.94
CA GLU A 252 -34.57 -18.49 -9.77
C GLU A 252 -35.75 -17.66 -9.28
N THR A 253 -35.66 -17.07 -8.09
CA THR A 253 -36.70 -16.22 -7.54
C THR A 253 -37.01 -15.07 -8.51
N SER A 254 -38.32 -14.85 -8.79
CA SER A 254 -38.67 -13.73 -9.67
C SER A 254 -38.33 -12.38 -9.02
N LEU A 255 -37.95 -11.39 -9.83
CA LEU A 255 -37.64 -10.05 -9.33
C LEU A 255 -38.81 -9.44 -8.54
N LYS A 256 -40.05 -9.70 -8.97
CA LYS A 256 -41.24 -9.23 -8.26
C LYS A 256 -41.34 -9.83 -6.85
N ALA A 257 -41.15 -11.14 -6.73
CA ALA A 257 -41.23 -11.83 -5.44
C ALA A 257 -40.09 -11.35 -4.50
N ALA A 258 -38.85 -11.21 -5.00
CA ALA A 258 -37.75 -10.72 -4.22
C ALA A 258 -37.98 -9.26 -3.75
N TRP A 259 -38.53 -8.40 -4.61
CA TRP A 259 -38.90 -7.03 -4.25
C TRP A 259 -39.98 -6.98 -3.18
N GLU A 260 -41.02 -7.82 -3.29
CA GLU A 260 -42.08 -7.91 -2.28
C GLU A 260 -41.53 -8.32 -0.91
N VAL A 261 -40.53 -9.22 -0.86
CA VAL A 261 -39.83 -9.58 0.39
C VAL A 261 -39.12 -8.39 0.97
N LEU A 262 -38.28 -7.65 0.17
CA LEU A 262 -37.58 -6.47 0.62
C LEU A 262 -38.51 -5.41 1.21
N VAL A 263 -39.64 -5.14 0.53
CA VAL A 263 -40.61 -4.11 0.96
C VAL A 263 -41.37 -4.55 2.21
N ARG A 264 -41.90 -5.79 2.24
CA ARG A 264 -42.67 -6.31 3.37
C ARG A 264 -41.85 -6.39 4.63
N ALA A 265 -40.62 -6.90 4.54
CA ALA A 265 -39.75 -7.05 5.68
C ALA A 265 -39.00 -5.73 6.02
N LYS A 266 -39.13 -4.67 5.20
CA LYS A 266 -38.44 -3.38 5.33
C LYS A 266 -36.91 -3.53 5.39
N ILE A 267 -36.34 -4.47 4.64
CA ILE A 267 -34.91 -4.72 4.53
C ILE A 267 -34.36 -4.21 3.18
N LYS A 268 -33.06 -4.01 3.11
CA LYS A 268 -32.42 -3.40 1.94
C LYS A 268 -31.62 -4.39 1.10
N ALA A 269 -31.38 -5.59 1.61
CA ALA A 269 -30.63 -6.64 0.93
C ALA A 269 -31.17 -8.03 1.28
N LEU A 270 -31.02 -8.96 0.34
CA LEU A 270 -31.32 -10.37 0.50
C LEU A 270 -30.12 -11.18 0.03
N PRO A 271 -29.51 -12.01 0.89
CA PRO A 271 -28.58 -13.03 0.44
C PRO A 271 -29.28 -13.99 -0.51
N VAL A 272 -28.59 -14.36 -1.58
CA VAL A 272 -29.06 -15.33 -2.57
C VAL A 272 -28.34 -16.64 -2.29
N VAL A 273 -29.15 -17.68 -2.07
CA VAL A 273 -28.63 -19.00 -1.68
C VAL A 273 -29.01 -20.06 -2.68
N ALA A 274 -28.16 -21.04 -2.87
CA ALA A 274 -28.43 -22.25 -3.60
C ALA A 274 -29.36 -23.17 -2.78
N PRO A 275 -29.91 -24.26 -3.36
CA PRO A 275 -30.81 -25.17 -2.65
C PRO A 275 -30.23 -25.80 -1.37
N ASP A 276 -28.91 -25.94 -1.31
CA ASP A 276 -28.14 -26.40 -0.16
C ASP A 276 -27.84 -25.31 0.87
N ARG A 277 -28.43 -24.11 0.70
CA ARG A 277 -28.22 -22.89 1.52
C ARG A 277 -26.84 -22.23 1.41
N GLN A 278 -26.01 -22.64 0.48
CA GLN A 278 -24.74 -21.93 0.23
C GLN A 278 -24.97 -20.54 -0.38
N LEU A 279 -24.17 -19.57 0.06
CA LEU A 279 -24.21 -18.20 -0.46
C LEU A 279 -23.70 -18.16 -1.90
N VAL A 280 -24.53 -17.75 -2.85
CA VAL A 280 -24.17 -17.63 -4.28
C VAL A 280 -24.25 -16.19 -4.79
N GLY A 281 -24.81 -15.29 -4.01
CA GLY A 281 -24.97 -13.89 -4.39
C GLY A 281 -25.65 -13.07 -3.30
N ILE A 282 -25.79 -11.78 -3.60
CA ILE A 282 -26.61 -10.83 -2.82
C ILE A 282 -27.36 -9.94 -3.78
N VAL A 283 -28.61 -9.62 -3.47
CA VAL A 283 -29.41 -8.65 -4.20
C VAL A 283 -29.88 -7.54 -3.27
N THR A 284 -29.73 -6.29 -3.69
CA THR A 284 -30.03 -5.10 -2.90
C THR A 284 -31.09 -4.23 -3.57
N GLN A 285 -31.70 -3.32 -2.82
CA GLN A 285 -32.61 -2.32 -3.40
C GLN A 285 -31.94 -1.51 -4.54
N THR A 286 -30.64 -1.26 -4.45
CA THR A 286 -29.88 -0.54 -5.49
C THR A 286 -29.85 -1.30 -6.82
N ASP A 287 -29.79 -2.65 -6.79
CA ASP A 287 -29.81 -3.47 -7.99
C ASP A 287 -31.16 -3.35 -8.71
N PHE A 288 -32.27 -3.27 -7.96
CA PHE A 288 -33.58 -3.00 -8.51
C PHE A 288 -33.70 -1.57 -9.06
N MET A 289 -33.12 -0.58 -8.39
CA MET A 289 -33.14 0.81 -8.84
C MET A 289 -32.37 1.00 -10.16
N ARG A 290 -31.25 0.33 -10.33
CA ARG A 290 -30.48 0.36 -11.59
C ARG A 290 -31.26 -0.14 -12.78
N MET A 291 -32.26 -1.00 -12.55
CA MET A 291 -33.13 -1.56 -13.57
C MET A 291 -34.41 -0.75 -13.81
N SER A 292 -34.70 0.22 -12.95
CA SER A 292 -35.90 1.04 -13.08
C SER A 292 -35.67 2.17 -14.08
N VAL A 293 -36.55 2.27 -15.08
CA VAL A 293 -36.62 3.44 -15.95
C VAL A 293 -37.55 4.45 -15.28
N LEU A 294 -37.01 5.63 -14.97
CA LEU A 294 -37.81 6.77 -14.51
C LEU A 294 -38.88 7.10 -15.55
N ASN A 295 -40.13 6.97 -15.19
CA ASN A 295 -41.24 7.38 -16.02
C ASN A 295 -41.32 8.92 -16.05
N GLN A 296 -41.78 9.52 -17.17
CA GLN A 296 -41.96 10.98 -17.31
C GLN A 296 -42.81 11.67 -16.22
N LYS A 297 -43.43 10.91 -15.32
CA LYS A 297 -44.18 11.38 -14.16
C LYS A 297 -43.48 11.13 -12.81
N GLY A 298 -42.16 10.82 -12.78
CA GLY A 298 -41.41 10.64 -11.54
C GLY A 298 -41.69 9.34 -10.75
N GLY A 299 -42.48 8.42 -11.29
CA GLY A 299 -42.74 7.13 -10.65
C GLY A 299 -41.76 6.05 -11.11
N LEU A 300 -41.21 5.27 -10.17
CA LEU A 300 -40.41 4.09 -10.44
C LEU A 300 -41.27 3.00 -11.09
N LYS A 301 -41.09 2.73 -12.36
CA LYS A 301 -41.62 1.51 -12.99
C LYS A 301 -40.48 0.54 -13.21
N LEU A 302 -40.49 -0.62 -12.53
CA LEU A 302 -39.65 -1.74 -12.95
C LEU A 302 -39.94 -1.99 -14.44
N ALA A 303 -38.88 -2.17 -15.25
CA ALA A 303 -38.99 -2.41 -16.68
C ALA A 303 -39.61 -3.79 -17.01
N THR A 304 -40.62 -4.20 -16.25
CA THR A 304 -41.43 -5.36 -16.50
C THR A 304 -42.65 -4.92 -17.32
N ARG A 305 -42.52 -5.00 -18.64
CA ARG A 305 -43.69 -4.84 -19.50
C ARG A 305 -44.65 -5.97 -19.27
N ALA A 306 -45.78 -5.65 -18.65
CA ALA A 306 -46.93 -6.54 -18.56
C ALA A 306 -47.38 -6.93 -19.96
N GLY A 307 -47.58 -8.23 -20.18
CA GLY A 307 -48.37 -8.77 -21.27
C GLY A 307 -47.61 -8.96 -22.60
N GLY A 308 -47.07 -10.15 -22.78
CA GLY A 308 -46.61 -10.60 -24.07
C GLY A 308 -45.81 -11.90 -24.00
N LEU A 309 -46.36 -12.98 -24.60
CA LEU A 309 -45.77 -14.32 -24.73
C LEU A 309 -44.49 -14.39 -25.58
N VAL A 310 -43.83 -13.26 -25.87
CA VAL A 310 -42.63 -13.24 -26.72
C VAL A 310 -41.42 -13.07 -25.82
N ARG A 311 -40.61 -14.10 -25.76
CA ARG A 311 -39.29 -14.15 -25.09
C ARG A 311 -38.35 -13.17 -25.81
N ARG A 312 -38.21 -11.94 -25.27
CA ARG A 312 -37.16 -11.02 -25.74
C ARG A 312 -35.86 -11.33 -25.00
N PRO A 313 -34.75 -11.64 -25.69
CA PRO A 313 -33.43 -11.78 -25.06
C PRO A 313 -33.05 -10.45 -24.40
N GLY A 314 -32.55 -10.50 -23.14
CA GLY A 314 -31.95 -9.35 -22.47
C GLY A 314 -32.81 -8.62 -21.42
N VAL A 315 -34.05 -9.04 -21.14
CA VAL A 315 -34.84 -8.48 -20.02
C VAL A 315 -34.68 -9.34 -18.78
N PRO A 316 -34.08 -8.84 -17.70
CA PRO A 316 -33.94 -9.57 -16.44
C PRO A 316 -35.28 -9.95 -15.84
N ARG A 317 -35.40 -11.19 -15.34
CA ARG A 317 -36.64 -11.74 -14.77
C ARG A 317 -36.43 -12.35 -13.41
N THR A 318 -35.26 -12.85 -13.14
CA THR A 318 -34.89 -13.56 -11.93
C THR A 318 -33.80 -12.83 -11.18
N VAL A 319 -33.64 -13.18 -9.92
CA VAL A 319 -32.58 -12.62 -9.05
C VAL A 319 -31.17 -12.86 -9.63
N SER A 320 -30.95 -14.03 -10.27
CA SER A 320 -29.68 -14.37 -10.91
C SER A 320 -29.25 -13.39 -12.00
N ASP A 321 -30.19 -12.64 -12.59
CA ASP A 321 -29.93 -11.68 -13.67
C ASP A 321 -29.36 -10.36 -13.14
N ILE A 322 -29.58 -10.05 -11.85
CA ILE A 322 -29.21 -8.75 -11.25
C ILE A 322 -28.31 -8.85 -10.02
N MET A 323 -28.24 -10.05 -9.40
CA MET A 323 -27.47 -10.23 -8.17
C MET A 323 -25.98 -9.97 -8.34
N THR A 324 -25.35 -9.47 -7.32
CA THR A 324 -23.88 -9.45 -7.20
C THR A 324 -23.41 -10.84 -6.81
N ARG A 325 -22.60 -11.49 -7.66
CA ARG A 325 -22.10 -12.86 -7.46
C ARG A 325 -20.88 -12.96 -6.55
N ARG A 326 -19.99 -11.95 -6.61
CA ARG A 326 -18.81 -11.89 -5.74
C ARG A 326 -19.16 -11.14 -4.48
N VAL A 327 -19.68 -11.88 -3.50
CA VAL A 327 -20.11 -11.33 -2.22
C VAL A 327 -18.97 -11.40 -1.23
N GLN A 328 -18.68 -10.28 -0.57
CA GLN A 328 -17.85 -10.33 0.63
C GLN A 328 -18.71 -10.82 1.79
N SER A 329 -18.22 -11.83 2.49
CA SER A 329 -18.86 -12.44 3.65
C SER A 329 -17.88 -12.49 4.82
N ALA A 330 -18.39 -12.68 6.02
CA ALA A 330 -17.63 -12.88 7.24
C ALA A 330 -17.93 -14.25 7.85
N LEU A 331 -17.04 -14.77 8.67
CA LEU A 331 -17.27 -15.94 9.49
C LEU A 331 -17.88 -15.52 10.86
N PRO A 332 -18.62 -16.38 11.56
CA PRO A 332 -19.20 -16.07 12.87
C PRO A 332 -18.16 -15.61 13.91
N GLU A 333 -16.97 -16.19 13.89
CA GLU A 333 -15.83 -15.85 14.76
C GLU A 333 -15.05 -14.61 14.33
N THR A 334 -15.40 -14.01 13.19
CA THR A 334 -14.72 -12.78 12.75
C THR A 334 -15.06 -11.63 13.69
N MET A 335 -14.05 -10.91 14.15
CA MET A 335 -14.26 -9.72 14.98
C MET A 335 -14.91 -8.61 14.17
N ILE A 336 -15.90 -7.93 14.74
CA ILE A 336 -16.64 -6.85 14.07
C ILE A 336 -15.73 -5.69 13.65
N ALA A 337 -14.64 -5.46 14.37
CA ALA A 337 -13.64 -4.45 14.02
C ALA A 337 -13.08 -4.62 12.60
N LYS A 338 -12.97 -5.86 12.12
CA LYS A 338 -12.51 -6.17 10.75
C LYS A 338 -13.53 -5.82 9.67
N LEU A 339 -14.80 -5.65 10.06
CA LEU A 339 -15.86 -5.27 9.13
C LEU A 339 -15.94 -3.76 8.94
N VAL A 340 -15.35 -2.97 9.85
CA VAL A 340 -15.41 -1.50 9.79
C VAL A 340 -14.82 -0.96 8.48
N PRO A 341 -13.58 -1.29 8.06
CA PRO A 341 -13.03 -0.77 6.80
C PRO A 341 -13.88 -1.14 5.56
N PRO A 342 -14.26 -2.40 5.31
CA PRO A 342 -15.06 -2.73 4.13
C PRO A 342 -16.45 -2.08 4.17
N MET A 343 -17.06 -1.93 5.33
CA MET A 343 -18.39 -1.32 5.43
C MET A 343 -18.34 0.21 5.42
N ALA A 344 -17.29 0.83 5.97
CA ALA A 344 -17.15 2.28 5.99
C ALA A 344 -16.57 2.84 4.67
N ASP A 345 -15.49 2.22 4.15
CA ASP A 345 -14.69 2.78 3.05
C ASP A 345 -15.09 2.23 1.69
N MET A 346 -15.48 0.95 1.61
CA MET A 346 -15.89 0.32 0.36
C MET A 346 -17.39 0.42 0.08
N GLY A 347 -18.17 1.09 0.96
CA GLY A 347 -19.60 1.30 0.79
C GLY A 347 -20.45 0.03 0.92
N LEU A 348 -19.96 -0.98 1.63
CA LEU A 348 -20.73 -2.17 1.90
C LEU A 348 -21.70 -1.91 3.07
N HIS A 349 -22.99 -1.96 2.80
CA HIS A 349 -24.01 -1.74 3.82
C HIS A 349 -24.51 -3.01 4.51
N HIS A 350 -24.24 -4.15 3.90
CA HIS A 350 -24.70 -5.47 4.35
C HIS A 350 -23.61 -6.49 4.14
N MET A 351 -23.31 -7.29 5.17
CA MET A 351 -22.31 -8.34 5.16
C MET A 351 -22.98 -9.66 5.57
N PRO A 352 -23.20 -10.60 4.64
CA PRO A 352 -23.63 -11.95 5.00
C PRO A 352 -22.57 -12.63 5.88
N VAL A 353 -23.04 -13.34 6.91
CA VAL A 353 -22.19 -14.20 7.74
C VAL A 353 -22.46 -15.64 7.31
N VAL A 354 -21.37 -16.34 7.00
CA VAL A 354 -21.40 -17.73 6.51
C VAL A 354 -20.56 -18.62 7.41
N ASP A 355 -20.94 -19.89 7.50
CA ASP A 355 -20.11 -20.91 8.13
C ASP A 355 -18.94 -21.35 7.22
N HIS A 356 -18.13 -22.31 7.69
CA HIS A 356 -17.00 -22.83 6.92
C HIS A 356 -17.40 -23.59 5.64
N ASP A 357 -18.65 -24.03 5.54
CA ASP A 357 -19.24 -24.68 4.37
C ASP A 357 -19.95 -23.69 3.44
N ASN A 358 -19.79 -22.37 3.71
CA ASN A 358 -20.39 -21.25 2.98
C ASN A 358 -21.93 -21.17 3.09
N HIS A 359 -22.53 -21.75 4.12
CA HIS A 359 -23.96 -21.58 4.38
C HIS A 359 -24.24 -20.28 5.13
N VAL A 360 -25.30 -19.58 4.75
CA VAL A 360 -25.69 -18.34 5.40
C VAL A 360 -26.23 -18.64 6.81
N VAL A 361 -25.55 -18.13 7.83
CA VAL A 361 -25.89 -18.26 9.26
C VAL A 361 -26.31 -16.95 9.91
N GLY A 362 -26.05 -15.82 9.23
CA GLY A 362 -26.40 -14.49 9.73
C GLY A 362 -26.20 -13.40 8.68
N ILE A 363 -26.57 -12.18 9.06
CA ILE A 363 -26.26 -10.96 8.30
C ILE A 363 -25.94 -9.83 9.27
N ILE A 364 -24.95 -9.00 8.90
CA ILE A 364 -24.57 -7.80 9.64
C ILE A 364 -24.82 -6.58 8.76
N THR A 365 -25.38 -5.54 9.33
CA THR A 365 -25.60 -4.24 8.71
C THR A 365 -24.77 -3.16 9.37
N GLN A 366 -24.64 -1.98 8.75
CA GLN A 366 -24.01 -0.83 9.39
C GLN A 366 -24.67 -0.45 10.72
N SER A 367 -25.99 -0.64 10.87
CA SER A 367 -26.71 -0.37 12.10
C SER A 367 -26.26 -1.29 13.24
N ASP A 368 -26.00 -2.55 12.95
CA ASP A 368 -25.51 -3.52 13.94
C ASP A 368 -24.10 -3.15 14.41
N LEU A 369 -23.22 -2.70 13.50
CA LEU A 369 -21.90 -2.19 13.87
C LEU A 369 -21.99 -0.95 14.75
N ILE A 370 -22.85 0.01 14.41
CA ILE A 370 -23.06 1.22 15.22
C ILE A 370 -23.56 0.85 16.62
N ALA A 371 -24.52 -0.07 16.73
CA ALA A 371 -25.03 -0.53 18.01
C ALA A 371 -23.97 -1.21 18.87
N ALA A 372 -23.15 -2.08 18.26
CA ALA A 372 -22.05 -2.75 18.96
C ALA A 372 -20.97 -1.77 19.44
N LEU A 373 -20.61 -0.78 18.61
CA LEU A 373 -19.66 0.27 18.98
C LEU A 373 -20.17 1.13 20.13
N PHE A 374 -21.47 1.46 20.14
CA PHE A 374 -22.08 2.24 21.22
C PHE A 374 -22.10 1.49 22.55
N GLN A 375 -22.32 0.18 22.55
CA GLN A 375 -22.28 -0.64 23.77
C GLN A 375 -20.87 -0.72 24.34
N ASN A 376 -19.84 -0.92 23.49
CA ASN A 376 -18.44 -0.96 23.94
C ASN A 376 -17.97 0.35 24.56
N GLY A 377 -18.40 1.49 24.02
CA GLY A 377 -18.10 2.80 24.61
C GLY A 377 -18.60 2.95 26.05
N ARG A 378 -19.76 2.37 26.37
CA ARG A 378 -20.32 2.41 27.73
C ARG A 378 -19.59 1.49 28.72
N THR A 379 -19.14 0.32 28.29
CA THR A 379 -18.39 -0.62 29.13
C THR A 379 -16.99 -0.07 29.43
N GLY A 380 -16.33 0.57 28.49
CA GLY A 380 -15.05 1.23 28.69
C GLY A 380 -15.13 2.42 29.68
N MET A 381 -16.20 3.23 29.62
CA MET A 381 -16.42 4.32 30.59
C MET A 381 -16.73 3.82 32.02
N ALA A 382 -17.42 2.70 32.15
CA ALA A 382 -17.70 2.10 33.45
C ALA A 382 -16.44 1.58 34.14
N THR A 383 -15.52 1.01 33.38
CA THR A 383 -14.23 0.51 33.90
C THR A 383 -13.29 1.66 34.32
N PHE A 384 -13.33 2.80 33.64
CA PHE A 384 -12.60 4.00 34.05
C PHE A 384 -13.19 4.62 35.34
N ALA A 385 -14.51 4.62 35.49
CA ALA A 385 -15.16 5.15 36.69
C ALA A 385 -14.91 4.30 37.95
N SER A 386 -14.83 2.97 37.81
CA SER A 386 -14.53 2.08 38.96
C SER A 386 -13.06 2.14 39.40
N GLY A 387 -12.12 2.34 38.46
CA GLY A 387 -10.69 2.47 38.79
C GLY A 387 -10.31 3.75 39.55
N TYR A 388 -11.12 4.80 39.48
CA TYR A 388 -10.92 6.01 40.29
C TYR A 388 -11.59 5.93 41.67
N ALA A 389 -12.53 5.01 41.88
CA ALA A 389 -13.17 4.82 43.18
C ALA A 389 -12.39 3.94 44.18
N GLU A 390 -11.41 3.19 43.70
CA GLU A 390 -10.54 2.34 44.58
C GLU A 390 -9.19 3.02 44.90
N ALA A 391 -8.91 4.21 44.37
CA ALA A 391 -7.64 4.95 44.62
C ALA A 391 -7.83 6.22 45.46
N GLY A 392 -8.97 6.38 46.15
CA GLY A 392 -9.28 7.50 47.04
C GLY A 392 -9.28 7.07 48.50
#